data_472bbd9e2ac48dd2feb966d2e729ceb8
#
_entry.id   472bbd9e2ac48dd2feb966d2e729ceb8
#
_cell.length_a   1.000
_cell.length_b   1.000
_cell.length_c   1.000
_cell.angle_alpha   90.00
_cell.angle_beta   90.00
_cell.angle_gamma   90.00
#
_symmetry.space_group_name_H-M   'P 1'
#
loop_
_entity.id
_entity.type
_entity.pdbx_description
1 polymer ?
#
loop_
_entity_poly.entity_id
_entity_poly.type
_entity_poly.pdbx_seq_one_letter_code
_entity_poly.pdbx_strand_id
1 'polypeptide(L)'
;QASSSIYVGVEASRLARDRMTGTNGASKDRSRSPRKVDASKLTEADLTDGFSASEIFGSKTAMSGYTYDDLICLPGHINFGVHDVALGSRFTKKIALKTPIVSSPMDTVTESNMAIAMALEGGIGVIHTNLPIETQAQEVARVKKYKAGFILEPRCVPPTMTIEDLDKLKSTLGFTGFPVTENGQMGAKLLGLVTKRDTDFIVDRKTRLSQIMTPCANLVTMFEGCDLYEANDLLQKSKKGKLPIITKSGLLVALVARTDIKKNVDFPNATKHPVNKELLVAAAIGTRPADRERVKALVAAGVDAVVIDSSQGDSVFQHEM
;
A
#
# COMPACT_ATOMS: atom_id res chain seq x y z
N GLN A 1 -13.59 17.07 22.09
CA GLN A 1 -14.43 16.96 20.89
C GLN A 1 -14.27 18.28 20.13
N ALA A 2 -13.28 18.36 19.27
CA ALA A 2 -13.12 19.49 18.35
C ALA A 2 -13.97 19.19 17.12
N SER A 3 -15.05 19.92 16.95
CA SER A 3 -15.84 19.96 15.72
C SER A 3 -14.97 20.63 14.65
N SER A 4 -14.38 19.86 13.76
CA SER A 4 -13.70 20.40 12.58
C SER A 4 -14.75 20.91 11.62
N SER A 5 -14.97 22.23 11.61
CA SER A 5 -15.79 22.88 10.60
C SER A 5 -15.01 22.91 9.29
N ILE A 6 -15.50 22.19 8.31
CA ILE A 6 -15.00 22.28 6.93
C ILE A 6 -15.72 23.48 6.30
N TYR A 7 -14.97 24.52 5.95
CA TYR A 7 -15.49 25.67 5.21
C TYR A 7 -15.22 25.47 3.71
N VAL A 8 -16.24 25.60 2.90
CA VAL A 8 -16.18 25.49 1.45
C VAL A 8 -16.57 26.82 0.83
N GLY A 9 -15.68 27.43 0.07
CA GLY A 9 -15.93 28.71 -0.56
C GLY A 9 -16.47 28.56 -1.99
N VAL A 10 -17.44 29.39 -2.35
CA VAL A 10 -18.01 29.45 -3.70
C VAL A 10 -17.54 30.73 -4.37
N GLU A 11 -16.52 30.66 -5.21
CA GLU A 11 -15.97 31.84 -5.91
C GLU A 11 -16.65 32.14 -7.26
N ALA A 12 -17.47 31.22 -7.77
CA ALA A 12 -17.98 31.29 -9.16
C ALA A 12 -19.20 32.20 -9.39
N SER A 13 -19.87 32.70 -8.35
CA SER A 13 -21.16 33.36 -8.56
C SER A 13 -21.13 34.86 -8.77
N ARG A 14 -20.03 35.54 -8.50
CA ARG A 14 -19.93 37.00 -8.73
C ARG A 14 -19.51 37.40 -10.15
N LEU A 15 -18.66 36.61 -10.79
CA LEU A 15 -18.21 36.89 -12.17
C LEU A 15 -19.25 36.54 -13.25
N ALA A 16 -20.19 35.67 -12.96
CA ALA A 16 -21.25 35.30 -13.91
C ALA A 16 -22.45 36.27 -13.93
N ARG A 17 -22.73 37.00 -12.84
CA ARG A 17 -23.82 37.99 -12.80
C ARG A 17 -23.50 39.25 -13.54
N ASP A 18 -22.26 39.67 -13.62
CA ASP A 18 -21.84 40.88 -14.32
C ASP A 18 -21.78 40.75 -15.85
N ARG A 19 -21.90 39.52 -16.37
CA ARG A 19 -21.91 39.27 -17.82
C ARG A 19 -23.30 39.21 -18.47
N MET A 20 -24.38 39.20 -17.70
CA MET A 20 -25.77 39.09 -18.25
C MET A 20 -26.58 40.39 -18.24
N THR A 21 -26.04 41.47 -17.71
CA THR A 21 -26.70 42.77 -17.86
C THR A 21 -25.82 43.68 -18.72
N GLY A 22 -25.99 43.55 -20.04
CA GLY A 22 -25.40 44.46 -21.00
C GLY A 22 -26.10 45.83 -20.89
N THR A 23 -25.44 46.80 -20.25
CA THR A 23 -25.71 48.21 -20.48
C THR A 23 -24.35 48.93 -20.53
N ASN A 24 -24.12 49.51 -21.72
CA ASN A 24 -23.07 50.46 -21.99
C ASN A 24 -23.09 51.62 -21.01
N GLY A 25 -21.97 51.91 -20.38
CA GLY A 25 -21.88 53.12 -19.56
C GLY A 25 -20.51 53.33 -18.91
N ALA A 26 -19.69 54.12 -19.58
CA ALA A 26 -18.67 55.04 -19.04
C ALA A 26 -17.63 54.52 -18.05
N SER A 27 -16.36 54.63 -18.51
CA SER A 27 -15.18 54.61 -17.71
C SER A 27 -15.28 55.51 -16.45
N LYS A 28 -15.15 54.94 -15.28
CA LYS A 28 -14.86 55.70 -14.05
C LYS A 28 -13.79 55.02 -13.23
N ASP A 29 -12.69 55.74 -13.20
CA ASP A 29 -11.77 55.95 -12.10
C ASP A 29 -11.29 54.74 -11.28
N ARG A 30 -10.11 54.24 -11.63
CA ARG A 30 -9.37 53.21 -10.90
C ARG A 30 -8.45 53.78 -9.81
N SER A 31 -8.85 54.82 -9.07
CA SER A 31 -8.10 55.35 -7.96
C SER A 31 -8.88 55.39 -6.65
N ARG A 32 -9.54 54.28 -6.28
CA ARG A 32 -9.98 54.14 -4.90
C ARG A 32 -8.98 53.27 -4.17
N SER A 33 -8.14 53.93 -3.34
CA SER A 33 -7.40 53.28 -2.27
C SER A 33 -8.36 52.36 -1.47
N PRO A 34 -7.94 51.15 -1.05
CA PRO A 34 -8.78 50.29 -0.27
C PRO A 34 -9.31 51.03 0.95
N ARG A 35 -10.63 51.08 1.13
CA ARG A 35 -11.24 51.66 2.33
C ARG A 35 -10.63 50.90 3.53
N LYS A 36 -10.04 51.68 4.45
CA LYS A 36 -9.64 51.15 5.75
C LYS A 36 -10.92 50.67 6.45
N VAL A 37 -11.07 49.39 6.55
CA VAL A 37 -12.14 48.77 7.32
C VAL A 37 -11.78 48.94 8.79
N ASP A 38 -12.70 49.51 9.56
CA ASP A 38 -12.50 49.66 11.01
C ASP A 38 -12.73 48.28 11.66
N ALA A 39 -11.64 47.63 12.06
CA ALA A 39 -11.68 46.30 12.62
C ALA A 39 -12.56 46.18 13.89
N SER A 40 -12.83 47.27 14.58
CA SER A 40 -13.68 47.29 15.77
C SER A 40 -15.19 47.17 15.48
N LYS A 41 -15.56 47.31 14.19
CA LYS A 41 -16.94 47.24 13.72
C LYS A 41 -17.29 45.96 12.97
N LEU A 42 -16.30 45.05 12.82
CA LEU A 42 -16.51 43.77 12.16
C LEU A 42 -17.29 42.84 13.13
N THR A 43 -18.39 42.31 12.65
CA THR A 43 -19.11 41.25 13.32
C THR A 43 -18.47 39.89 12.98
N GLU A 44 -18.77 38.85 13.75
CA GLU A 44 -18.28 37.50 13.48
C GLU A 44 -18.73 37.01 12.09
N ALA A 45 -19.90 37.44 11.61
CA ALA A 45 -20.38 37.17 10.26
C ALA A 45 -19.56 37.84 9.16
N ASP A 46 -18.97 39.01 9.44
CA ASP A 46 -18.10 39.72 8.50
C ASP A 46 -16.69 39.11 8.42
N LEU A 47 -16.33 38.29 9.41
CA LEU A 47 -15.07 37.55 9.47
C LEU A 47 -15.17 36.14 8.89
N THR A 48 -16.38 35.69 8.56
CA THR A 48 -16.60 34.38 7.97
C THR A 48 -16.28 34.40 6.48
N ASP A 49 -15.24 33.70 6.09
CA ASP A 49 -14.84 33.57 4.69
C ASP A 49 -15.28 32.20 4.17
N GLY A 50 -16.42 32.17 3.46
CA GLY A 50 -17.01 30.97 2.89
C GLY A 50 -18.22 30.45 3.65
N PHE A 51 -18.63 29.22 3.33
CA PHE A 51 -19.82 28.56 3.86
C PHE A 51 -19.43 27.23 4.51
N SER A 52 -20.13 26.86 5.57
CA SER A 52 -19.99 25.53 6.17
C SER A 52 -20.62 24.46 5.27
N ALA A 53 -20.17 23.20 5.46
CA ALA A 53 -20.76 22.07 4.75
C ALA A 53 -22.29 21.95 4.99
N SER A 54 -22.76 22.26 6.20
CA SER A 54 -24.19 22.26 6.52
C SER A 54 -24.99 23.35 5.81
N GLU A 55 -24.38 24.50 5.54
CA GLU A 55 -25.02 25.58 4.78
C GLU A 55 -25.11 25.24 3.29
N ILE A 56 -24.09 24.59 2.74
CA ILE A 56 -24.04 24.21 1.34
C ILE A 56 -24.94 22.99 1.06
N PHE A 57 -24.80 21.94 1.86
CA PHE A 57 -25.45 20.64 1.59
C PHE A 57 -26.73 20.42 2.39
N GLY A 58 -26.94 21.14 3.50
CA GLY A 58 -28.08 20.98 4.40
C GLY A 58 -29.26 21.93 4.12
N SER A 59 -29.12 22.89 3.20
CA SER A 59 -30.15 23.85 2.95
C SER A 59 -31.27 23.33 2.04
N LYS A 60 -32.39 24.03 2.03
CA LYS A 60 -33.56 23.77 1.19
C LYS A 60 -33.30 23.87 -0.33
N THR A 61 -32.08 24.15 -0.73
CA THR A 61 -31.58 24.16 -2.12
C THR A 61 -31.12 22.78 -2.60
N ALA A 62 -31.65 21.70 -2.03
CA ALA A 62 -31.34 20.30 -2.35
C ALA A 62 -31.58 19.88 -3.81
N MET A 63 -31.94 20.83 -4.71
CA MET A 63 -32.05 20.59 -6.16
C MET A 63 -30.78 20.95 -6.93
N SER A 64 -29.75 21.45 -6.28
CA SER A 64 -28.45 21.76 -6.91
C SER A 64 -27.44 20.67 -6.57
N GLY A 65 -26.83 20.05 -7.59
CA GLY A 65 -25.67 19.19 -7.46
C GLY A 65 -24.41 20.03 -7.67
N TYR A 66 -23.36 19.71 -6.91
CA TYR A 66 -22.05 20.32 -7.04
C TYR A 66 -21.03 19.27 -7.49
N THR A 67 -20.12 19.67 -8.35
CA THR A 67 -18.92 18.90 -8.68
C THR A 67 -17.74 19.39 -7.84
N TYR A 68 -16.63 18.66 -7.86
CA TYR A 68 -15.40 19.10 -7.18
C TYR A 68 -14.78 20.37 -7.81
N ASP A 69 -15.20 20.75 -9.04
CA ASP A 69 -14.80 22.00 -9.68
C ASP A 69 -15.61 23.22 -9.21
N ASP A 70 -16.75 22.99 -8.58
CA ASP A 70 -17.63 24.05 -8.09
C ASP A 70 -17.26 24.53 -6.69
N LEU A 71 -16.53 23.71 -5.93
CA LEU A 71 -16.26 23.92 -4.52
C LEU A 71 -14.77 23.77 -4.22
N ILE A 72 -14.24 24.65 -3.38
CA ILE A 72 -12.89 24.55 -2.82
C ILE A 72 -12.94 24.55 -1.30
N CYS A 73 -12.03 23.82 -0.66
CA CYS A 73 -11.81 23.91 0.78
C CYS A 73 -10.95 25.12 1.10
N LEU A 74 -11.49 26.07 1.86
CA LEU A 74 -10.73 27.19 2.37
C LEU A 74 -9.87 26.73 3.57
N PRO A 75 -8.67 27.34 3.77
CA PRO A 75 -7.88 27.08 4.96
C PRO A 75 -8.65 27.56 6.19
N GLY A 76 -8.83 26.67 7.17
CA GLY A 76 -9.47 27.00 8.44
C GLY A 76 -8.46 27.59 9.44
N HIS A 77 -8.97 28.01 10.60
CA HIS A 77 -8.13 28.40 11.72
C HIS A 77 -7.34 27.21 12.25
N ILE A 78 -6.02 27.33 12.30
CA ILE A 78 -5.12 26.28 12.79
C ILE A 78 -4.65 26.65 14.19
N ASN A 79 -5.00 25.81 15.16
CA ASN A 79 -4.59 25.93 16.57
C ASN A 79 -3.89 24.66 17.09
N PHE A 80 -3.35 23.84 16.19
CA PHE A 80 -2.69 22.55 16.48
C PHE A 80 -1.39 22.42 15.68
N GLY A 81 -0.46 21.61 16.20
CA GLY A 81 0.79 21.31 15.51
C GLY A 81 0.64 20.19 14.47
N VAL A 82 1.64 20.04 13.61
CA VAL A 82 1.66 18.98 12.57
C VAL A 82 1.52 17.58 13.19
N HIS A 83 2.10 17.37 14.37
CA HIS A 83 2.07 16.08 15.07
C HIS A 83 0.71 15.73 15.70
N ASP A 84 -0.18 16.71 15.83
CA ASP A 84 -1.53 16.52 16.37
C ASP A 84 -2.53 16.08 15.30
N VAL A 85 -2.12 16.06 14.04
CA VAL A 85 -2.97 15.67 12.91
C VAL A 85 -3.23 14.16 12.95
N ALA A 86 -4.49 13.78 13.13
CA ALA A 86 -4.92 12.38 13.11
C ALA A 86 -5.28 11.96 11.68
N LEU A 87 -4.46 11.10 11.06
CA LEU A 87 -4.68 10.57 9.71
C LEU A 87 -5.52 9.28 9.70
N GLY A 88 -5.80 8.70 10.88
CA GLY A 88 -6.55 7.46 10.99
C GLY A 88 -7.95 7.56 10.38
N SER A 89 -8.30 6.58 9.55
CA SER A 89 -9.60 6.50 8.88
C SER A 89 -10.13 5.07 8.90
N ARG A 90 -11.33 4.86 8.39
CA ARG A 90 -11.94 3.53 8.25
C ARG A 90 -12.25 3.24 6.79
N PHE A 91 -11.72 2.13 6.28
CA PHE A 91 -12.11 1.60 5.00
C PHE A 91 -13.45 0.86 5.07
N THR A 92 -13.65 0.11 6.15
CA THR A 92 -14.92 -0.54 6.49
C THR A 92 -15.21 -0.37 7.98
N LYS A 93 -16.38 -0.83 8.45
CA LYS A 93 -16.68 -0.84 9.90
C LYS A 93 -15.63 -1.59 10.73
N LYS A 94 -14.93 -2.58 10.14
CA LYS A 94 -13.96 -3.45 10.82
C LYS A 94 -12.51 -3.14 10.44
N ILE A 95 -12.25 -2.54 9.28
CA ILE A 95 -10.90 -2.24 8.79
C ILE A 95 -10.59 -0.77 9.02
N ALA A 96 -9.64 -0.50 9.90
CA ALA A 96 -9.07 0.82 10.12
C ALA A 96 -7.78 0.98 9.32
N LEU A 97 -7.61 2.16 8.73
CA LEU A 97 -6.40 2.58 8.04
C LEU A 97 -5.67 3.62 8.88
N LYS A 98 -4.35 3.61 8.85
CA LYS A 98 -3.52 4.64 9.48
C LYS A 98 -3.29 5.83 8.55
N THR A 99 -3.31 5.58 7.25
CA THR A 99 -3.25 6.59 6.18
C THR A 99 -4.55 6.50 5.37
N PRO A 100 -5.30 7.59 5.18
CA PRO A 100 -6.63 7.57 4.56
C PRO A 100 -6.56 7.52 3.03
N ILE A 101 -5.75 6.61 2.49
CA ILE A 101 -5.52 6.46 1.05
C ILE A 101 -5.79 5.01 0.64
N VAL A 102 -6.54 4.87 -0.44
CA VAL A 102 -6.89 3.58 -1.05
C VAL A 102 -6.51 3.63 -2.53
N SER A 103 -5.75 2.66 -3.04
CA SER A 103 -5.48 2.62 -4.47
C SER A 103 -6.65 2.01 -5.25
N SER A 104 -6.98 2.67 -6.35
CA SER A 104 -8.15 2.33 -7.18
C SER A 104 -8.01 0.97 -7.86
N PRO A 105 -9.13 0.25 -8.07
CA PRO A 105 -9.16 -1.04 -8.78
C PRO A 105 -9.06 -0.83 -10.29
N MET A 106 -7.95 -0.29 -10.73
CA MET A 106 -7.70 0.01 -12.13
C MET A 106 -6.60 -0.89 -12.69
N ASP A 107 -6.78 -1.33 -13.93
CA ASP A 107 -5.77 -2.02 -14.71
C ASP A 107 -4.46 -1.21 -14.73
N THR A 108 -3.33 -1.88 -14.66
CA THR A 108 -1.99 -1.28 -14.58
C THR A 108 -1.71 -0.35 -13.39
N VAL A 109 -2.66 -0.21 -12.46
CA VAL A 109 -2.52 0.59 -11.24
C VAL A 109 -2.38 -0.29 -10.01
N THR A 110 -3.39 -1.13 -9.72
CA THR A 110 -3.40 -1.91 -8.48
C THR A 110 -3.38 -3.41 -8.74
N GLU A 111 -2.19 -3.97 -8.66
CA GLU A 111 -1.89 -5.39 -8.55
C GLU A 111 -1.16 -5.63 -7.21
N SER A 112 -0.60 -6.84 -7.00
CA SER A 112 0.03 -7.21 -5.72
C SER A 112 1.11 -6.24 -5.26
N ASN A 113 1.97 -5.73 -6.17
CA ASN A 113 3.05 -4.83 -5.80
C ASN A 113 2.54 -3.49 -5.26
N MET A 114 1.55 -2.89 -5.92
CA MET A 114 0.92 -1.65 -5.45
C MET A 114 0.14 -1.91 -4.16
N ALA A 115 -0.60 -3.00 -4.06
CA ALA A 115 -1.36 -3.35 -2.86
C ALA A 115 -0.43 -3.55 -1.64
N ILE A 116 0.75 -4.18 -1.83
CA ILE A 116 1.78 -4.31 -0.79
C ILE A 116 2.30 -2.92 -0.37
N ALA A 117 2.67 -2.07 -1.34
CA ALA A 117 3.18 -0.73 -1.05
C ALA A 117 2.15 0.11 -0.28
N MET A 118 0.89 0.11 -0.74
CA MET A 118 -0.21 0.81 -0.07
C MET A 118 -0.41 0.33 1.38
N ALA A 119 -0.42 -0.99 1.58
CA ALA A 119 -0.57 -1.55 2.93
C ALA A 119 0.63 -1.23 3.83
N LEU A 120 1.85 -1.20 3.32
CA LEU A 120 3.05 -0.82 4.07
C LEU A 120 2.99 0.63 4.55
N GLU A 121 2.46 1.54 3.73
CA GLU A 121 2.31 2.97 4.06
C GLU A 121 1.04 3.27 4.88
N GLY A 122 0.30 2.26 5.30
CA GLY A 122 -0.86 2.43 6.18
C GLY A 122 -2.21 2.61 5.47
N GLY A 123 -2.23 2.54 4.14
CA GLY A 123 -3.41 2.49 3.31
C GLY A 123 -3.87 1.06 3.01
N ILE A 124 -4.61 0.87 1.92
CA ILE A 124 -5.01 -0.43 1.39
C ILE A 124 -5.10 -0.38 -0.13
N GLY A 125 -4.71 -1.46 -0.81
CA GLY A 125 -4.88 -1.62 -2.24
C GLY A 125 -6.12 -2.44 -2.59
N VAL A 126 -6.83 -2.05 -3.65
CA VAL A 126 -7.96 -2.80 -4.21
C VAL A 126 -7.54 -3.39 -5.56
N ILE A 127 -7.29 -4.70 -5.61
CA ILE A 127 -6.83 -5.38 -6.84
C ILE A 127 -7.98 -5.41 -7.86
N HIS A 128 -7.69 -5.01 -9.11
CA HIS A 128 -8.70 -4.84 -10.17
C HIS A 128 -9.25 -6.17 -10.72
N THR A 129 -10.41 -6.09 -11.39
CA THR A 129 -11.12 -7.26 -11.96
C THR A 129 -10.68 -7.62 -13.38
N ASN A 130 -9.88 -6.81 -14.05
CA ASN A 130 -9.44 -7.08 -15.42
C ASN A 130 -8.35 -8.16 -15.49
N LEU A 131 -8.61 -9.26 -14.78
CA LEU A 131 -7.78 -10.45 -14.66
C LEU A 131 -8.68 -11.69 -14.65
N PRO A 132 -8.20 -12.83 -15.15
CA PRO A 132 -8.82 -14.13 -14.87
C PRO A 132 -8.99 -14.34 -13.34
N ILE A 133 -10.00 -15.08 -12.94
CA ILE A 133 -10.32 -15.31 -11.52
C ILE A 133 -9.12 -15.85 -10.75
N GLU A 134 -8.46 -16.86 -11.32
CA GLU A 134 -7.30 -17.52 -10.72
C GLU A 134 -6.11 -16.55 -10.57
N THR A 135 -5.90 -15.70 -11.58
CA THR A 135 -4.80 -14.72 -11.57
C THR A 135 -5.04 -13.66 -10.50
N GLN A 136 -6.27 -13.11 -10.41
CA GLN A 136 -6.60 -12.13 -9.37
C GLN A 136 -6.47 -12.75 -7.96
N ALA A 137 -6.90 -14.00 -7.78
CA ALA A 137 -6.72 -14.72 -6.52
C ALA A 137 -5.23 -14.94 -6.19
N GLN A 138 -4.39 -15.23 -7.19
CA GLN A 138 -2.93 -15.31 -7.01
C GLN A 138 -2.32 -13.97 -6.59
N GLU A 139 -2.78 -12.85 -7.17
CA GLU A 139 -2.32 -11.51 -6.75
C GLU A 139 -2.67 -11.24 -5.28
N VAL A 140 -3.91 -11.57 -4.84
CA VAL A 140 -4.30 -11.52 -3.42
C VAL A 140 -3.39 -12.40 -2.57
N ALA A 141 -3.18 -13.65 -2.97
CA ALA A 141 -2.34 -14.59 -2.24
C ALA A 141 -0.89 -14.10 -2.10
N ARG A 142 -0.34 -13.39 -3.11
CA ARG A 142 0.99 -12.77 -3.03
C ARG A 142 1.05 -11.70 -1.95
N VAL A 143 0.01 -10.85 -1.83
CA VAL A 143 -0.06 -9.85 -0.77
C VAL A 143 -0.13 -10.52 0.60
N LYS A 144 -0.95 -11.56 0.75
CA LYS A 144 -1.11 -12.31 2.01
C LYS A 144 0.16 -13.07 2.39
N LYS A 145 0.88 -13.58 1.42
CA LYS A 145 2.19 -14.23 1.65
C LYS A 145 3.28 -13.23 2.01
N TYR A 146 3.08 -11.94 1.75
CA TYR A 146 4.06 -10.93 2.10
C TYR A 146 4.17 -10.80 3.61
N LYS A 147 5.16 -11.44 4.18
CA LYS A 147 5.56 -11.27 5.59
C LYS A 147 6.77 -10.35 5.61
N ALA A 148 6.58 -9.15 6.15
CA ALA A 148 7.70 -8.24 6.34
C ALA A 148 8.78 -8.94 7.18
N GLY A 149 9.91 -9.24 6.56
CA GLY A 149 11.04 -9.93 7.17
C GLY A 149 11.25 -11.38 6.73
N PHE A 150 10.24 -12.10 6.22
CA PHE A 150 10.40 -13.42 5.63
C PHE A 150 10.33 -13.34 4.11
N ILE A 151 11.33 -13.88 3.43
CA ILE A 151 11.33 -14.12 1.99
C ILE A 151 10.79 -15.53 1.78
N LEU A 152 9.53 -15.66 1.41
CA LEU A 152 8.87 -16.97 1.26
C LEU A 152 9.21 -17.67 -0.05
N GLU A 153 9.64 -16.93 -1.06
CA GLU A 153 10.09 -17.45 -2.34
C GLU A 153 11.50 -16.93 -2.67
N PRO A 154 12.53 -17.28 -1.88
CA PRO A 154 13.88 -16.91 -2.19
C PRO A 154 14.32 -17.56 -3.51
N ARG A 155 15.03 -16.82 -4.33
CA ARG A 155 15.64 -17.39 -5.54
C ARG A 155 16.68 -18.41 -5.14
N CYS A 156 16.39 -19.68 -5.33
CA CYS A 156 17.31 -20.79 -5.11
C CYS A 156 18.16 -21.06 -6.34
N VAL A 157 19.31 -21.66 -6.12
CA VAL A 157 20.27 -22.06 -7.17
C VAL A 157 20.72 -23.51 -6.94
N PRO A 158 20.99 -24.28 -8.02
CA PRO A 158 21.52 -25.64 -7.88
C PRO A 158 23.02 -25.62 -7.55
N PRO A 159 23.56 -26.66 -6.91
CA PRO A 159 24.95 -26.76 -6.54
C PRO A 159 25.91 -26.86 -7.74
N THR A 160 25.40 -27.24 -8.90
CA THR A 160 26.13 -27.39 -10.16
C THR A 160 26.34 -26.06 -10.91
N MET A 161 25.61 -25.00 -10.54
CA MET A 161 25.73 -23.67 -11.15
C MET A 161 27.14 -23.11 -10.92
N THR A 162 27.66 -22.35 -11.89
CA THR A 162 28.97 -21.68 -11.80
C THR A 162 28.85 -20.29 -11.19
N ILE A 163 29.99 -19.75 -10.72
CA ILE A 163 30.04 -18.36 -10.23
C ILE A 163 29.71 -17.37 -11.35
N GLU A 164 30.13 -17.64 -12.60
CA GLU A 164 29.81 -16.80 -13.74
C GLU A 164 28.29 -16.66 -13.96
N ASP A 165 27.56 -17.78 -13.90
CA ASP A 165 26.11 -17.78 -14.05
C ASP A 165 25.44 -17.08 -12.87
N LEU A 166 25.99 -17.25 -11.65
CA LEU A 166 25.52 -16.57 -10.47
C LEU A 166 25.71 -15.04 -10.56
N ASP A 167 26.84 -14.58 -11.14
CA ASP A 167 27.13 -13.15 -11.30
C ASP A 167 26.16 -12.50 -12.33
N LYS A 168 25.81 -13.21 -13.40
CA LYS A 168 24.76 -12.80 -14.34
C LYS A 168 23.41 -12.69 -13.59
N LEU A 169 23.09 -13.67 -12.75
CA LEU A 169 21.86 -13.66 -11.97
C LEU A 169 21.84 -12.51 -10.93
N LYS A 170 22.95 -12.22 -10.27
CA LYS A 170 23.09 -11.08 -9.34
C LYS A 170 22.88 -9.75 -10.03
N SER A 171 23.45 -9.56 -11.22
CA SER A 171 23.30 -8.30 -11.97
C SER A 171 21.84 -8.03 -12.38
N THR A 172 21.07 -9.09 -12.67
CA THR A 172 19.68 -9.00 -13.05
C THR A 172 18.75 -8.76 -11.84
N LEU A 173 19.02 -9.41 -10.71
CA LEU A 173 18.14 -9.43 -9.56
C LEU A 173 18.50 -8.42 -8.45
N GLY A 174 19.71 -7.87 -8.46
CA GLY A 174 20.16 -6.84 -7.51
C GLY A 174 20.43 -7.31 -6.08
N PHE A 175 20.30 -8.60 -5.77
CA PHE A 175 20.64 -9.16 -4.45
C PHE A 175 21.77 -10.20 -4.53
N THR A 176 22.43 -10.46 -3.40
CA THR A 176 23.74 -11.11 -3.38
C THR A 176 23.81 -12.39 -2.55
N GLY A 177 22.69 -12.95 -2.15
CA GLY A 177 22.71 -14.16 -1.34
C GLY A 177 21.61 -15.13 -1.73
N PHE A 178 22.01 -16.36 -2.07
CA PHE A 178 21.18 -17.37 -2.67
C PHE A 178 21.23 -18.66 -1.86
N PRO A 179 20.09 -19.24 -1.42
CA PRO A 179 20.05 -20.60 -0.94
C PRO A 179 20.45 -21.57 -2.05
N VAL A 180 21.30 -22.53 -1.73
CA VAL A 180 21.66 -23.63 -2.60
C VAL A 180 20.85 -24.85 -2.20
N THR A 181 19.96 -25.29 -3.08
CA THR A 181 19.11 -26.45 -2.87
C THR A 181 19.45 -27.54 -3.88
N GLU A 182 19.07 -28.76 -3.58
CA GLU A 182 19.41 -29.94 -4.35
C GLU A 182 19.11 -29.81 -5.86
N ASN A 183 17.97 -29.21 -6.18
CA ASN A 183 17.49 -29.00 -7.56
C ASN A 183 17.44 -27.52 -7.98
N GLY A 184 17.88 -26.57 -7.13
CA GLY A 184 17.79 -25.15 -7.39
C GLY A 184 16.39 -24.54 -7.24
N GLN A 185 15.44 -25.27 -6.65
CA GLN A 185 14.08 -24.82 -6.45
C GLN A 185 13.73 -24.69 -4.97
N MET A 186 12.71 -23.88 -4.70
CA MET A 186 12.11 -23.74 -3.38
C MET A 186 11.43 -25.05 -2.96
N GLY A 187 11.40 -25.38 -1.67
CA GLY A 187 10.81 -26.62 -1.17
C GLY A 187 11.73 -27.85 -1.29
N ALA A 188 12.88 -27.73 -1.95
CA ALA A 188 13.87 -28.78 -2.01
C ALA A 188 14.81 -28.75 -0.80
N LYS A 189 15.59 -29.82 -0.61
CA LYS A 189 16.56 -29.94 0.49
C LYS A 189 17.62 -28.85 0.41
N LEU A 190 17.81 -28.13 1.51
CA LEU A 190 18.84 -27.10 1.62
C LEU A 190 20.23 -27.76 1.76
N LEU A 191 21.12 -27.46 0.81
CA LEU A 191 22.51 -27.92 0.84
C LEU A 191 23.44 -26.87 1.43
N GLY A 192 23.17 -25.59 1.21
CA GLY A 192 24.01 -24.51 1.69
C GLY A 192 23.48 -23.13 1.33
N LEU A 193 24.30 -22.14 1.52
CA LEU A 193 24.05 -20.75 1.18
C LEU A 193 25.28 -20.15 0.50
N VAL A 194 25.08 -19.39 -0.58
CA VAL A 194 26.14 -18.61 -1.22
C VAL A 194 25.82 -17.13 -1.05
N THR A 195 26.81 -16.36 -0.64
CA THR A 195 26.74 -14.91 -0.47
C THR A 195 27.84 -14.23 -1.28
N LYS A 196 27.84 -12.90 -1.33
CA LYS A 196 28.88 -12.13 -1.97
C LYS A 196 30.27 -12.47 -1.43
N ARG A 197 30.40 -12.66 -0.11
CA ARG A 197 31.69 -13.00 0.56
C ARG A 197 32.28 -14.30 0.05
N ASP A 198 31.45 -15.26 -0.32
CA ASP A 198 31.93 -16.59 -0.78
C ASP A 198 32.47 -16.53 -2.21
N THR A 199 32.12 -15.48 -2.99
CA THR A 199 32.47 -15.34 -4.41
C THR A 199 33.49 -14.24 -4.70
N ASP A 200 33.70 -13.27 -3.79
CA ASP A 200 34.51 -12.06 -4.08
C ASP A 200 35.97 -12.35 -4.33
N PHE A 201 36.55 -13.38 -3.69
CA PHE A 201 37.97 -13.70 -3.79
C PHE A 201 38.28 -14.87 -4.73
N ILE A 202 37.28 -15.45 -5.39
CA ILE A 202 37.46 -16.56 -6.31
C ILE A 202 37.77 -16.01 -7.72
N VAL A 203 38.95 -16.25 -8.24
CA VAL A 203 39.37 -15.78 -9.56
C VAL A 203 38.72 -16.60 -10.67
N ASP A 204 38.75 -17.95 -10.53
CA ASP A 204 38.09 -18.84 -11.50
C ASP A 204 36.60 -18.85 -11.37
N ARG A 205 35.93 -18.12 -12.28
CA ARG A 205 34.47 -18.00 -12.32
C ARG A 205 33.74 -19.25 -12.81
N LYS A 206 34.44 -20.24 -13.34
CA LYS A 206 33.87 -21.54 -13.71
C LYS A 206 33.73 -22.50 -12.53
N THR A 207 34.23 -22.11 -11.35
CA THR A 207 34.06 -22.86 -10.10
C THR A 207 32.60 -23.08 -9.77
N ARG A 208 32.23 -24.30 -9.41
CA ARG A 208 30.83 -24.65 -9.04
C ARG A 208 30.51 -24.18 -7.63
N LEU A 209 29.24 -23.81 -7.43
CA LEU A 209 28.75 -23.33 -6.14
C LEU A 209 28.90 -24.35 -5.02
N SER A 210 28.83 -25.65 -5.31
CA SER A 210 29.03 -26.71 -4.36
C SER A 210 30.43 -26.69 -3.66
N GLN A 211 31.43 -26.09 -4.30
CA GLN A 211 32.79 -26.00 -3.79
C GLN A 211 33.01 -24.78 -2.88
N ILE A 212 32.19 -23.76 -3.01
CA ILE A 212 32.37 -22.46 -2.34
C ILE A 212 31.24 -22.08 -1.39
N MET A 213 30.08 -22.74 -1.49
CA MET A 213 28.95 -22.48 -0.60
C MET A 213 29.31 -22.77 0.85
N THR A 214 28.72 -22.01 1.75
CA THR A 214 28.66 -22.37 3.15
C THR A 214 27.70 -23.57 3.32
N PRO A 215 28.19 -24.77 3.68
CA PRO A 215 27.36 -25.97 3.81
C PRO A 215 26.24 -25.78 4.87
N CYS A 216 25.13 -26.46 4.71
CA CYS A 216 23.99 -26.40 5.64
C CYS A 216 24.40 -26.70 7.10
N ALA A 217 25.31 -27.64 7.32
CA ALA A 217 25.84 -27.97 8.66
C ALA A 217 26.49 -26.78 9.38
N ASN A 218 27.06 -25.84 8.63
CA ASN A 218 27.73 -24.63 9.16
C ASN A 218 26.83 -23.39 9.15
N LEU A 219 25.58 -23.54 8.67
CA LEU A 219 24.62 -22.46 8.69
C LEU A 219 23.84 -22.41 10.01
N VAL A 220 23.50 -21.20 10.42
CA VAL A 220 22.48 -21.02 11.42
C VAL A 220 21.13 -21.12 10.68
N THR A 221 20.30 -22.06 11.08
CA THR A 221 18.98 -22.30 10.50
C THR A 221 17.93 -22.30 11.60
N MET A 222 16.67 -22.13 11.24
CA MET A 222 15.54 -22.21 12.15
C MET A 222 14.43 -23.06 11.52
N PHE A 223 13.60 -23.68 12.35
CA PHE A 223 12.51 -24.50 11.87
C PHE A 223 11.29 -23.68 11.51
N GLU A 224 10.48 -24.22 10.60
CA GLU A 224 9.16 -23.67 10.25
C GLU A 224 8.28 -23.50 11.49
N GLY A 225 7.40 -22.49 11.46
CA GLY A 225 6.53 -22.14 12.59
C GLY A 225 7.11 -21.10 13.54
N CYS A 226 8.38 -20.72 13.40
CA CYS A 226 9.00 -19.64 14.16
C CYS A 226 8.35 -18.28 13.80
N ASP A 227 8.30 -17.38 14.77
CA ASP A 227 7.90 -16.01 14.52
C ASP A 227 9.09 -15.13 14.09
N LEU A 228 8.78 -13.91 13.63
CA LEU A 228 9.82 -12.98 13.18
C LEU A 228 10.68 -12.47 14.33
N TYR A 229 10.14 -12.42 15.55
CA TYR A 229 10.87 -11.97 16.72
C TYR A 229 11.97 -12.99 17.10
N GLU A 230 11.62 -14.28 17.12
CA GLU A 230 12.57 -15.38 17.35
C GLU A 230 13.66 -15.42 16.27
N ALA A 231 13.27 -15.27 15.00
CA ALA A 231 14.22 -15.22 13.89
C ALA A 231 15.17 -14.02 13.98
N ASN A 232 14.65 -12.86 14.42
CA ASN A 232 15.46 -11.65 14.64
C ASN A 232 16.46 -11.83 15.80
N ASP A 233 16.02 -12.36 16.92
CA ASP A 233 16.85 -12.62 18.08
C ASP A 233 18.02 -13.57 17.72
N LEU A 234 17.71 -14.63 16.98
CA LEU A 234 18.72 -15.57 16.51
C LEU A 234 19.70 -14.92 15.50
N LEU A 235 19.22 -14.09 14.57
CA LEU A 235 20.08 -13.34 13.65
C LEU A 235 20.99 -12.35 14.39
N GLN A 236 20.48 -11.69 15.41
CA GLN A 236 21.25 -10.76 16.24
C GLN A 236 22.32 -11.47 17.03
N LYS A 237 22.00 -12.56 17.73
CA LYS A 237 22.93 -13.37 18.51
C LYS A 237 24.00 -14.03 17.64
N SER A 238 23.60 -14.57 16.50
CA SER A 238 24.55 -15.25 15.59
C SER A 238 25.39 -14.28 14.74
N LYS A 239 25.06 -12.98 14.71
CA LYS A 239 25.68 -11.94 13.87
C LYS A 239 25.69 -12.30 12.37
N LYS A 240 24.76 -13.14 11.93
CA LYS A 240 24.61 -13.54 10.53
C LYS A 240 23.69 -12.54 9.78
N GLY A 241 23.82 -12.48 8.47
CA GLY A 241 23.01 -11.60 7.63
C GLY A 241 21.75 -12.27 7.05
N LYS A 242 21.74 -13.60 7.07
CA LYS A 242 20.66 -14.43 6.49
C LYS A 242 20.43 -15.66 7.36
N LEU A 243 19.17 -16.04 7.47
CA LEU A 243 18.70 -17.18 8.26
C LEU A 243 17.75 -18.02 7.41
N PRO A 244 18.16 -19.17 6.88
CA PRO A 244 17.27 -20.10 6.23
C PRO A 244 16.31 -20.73 7.24
N ILE A 245 15.03 -20.79 6.84
CA ILE A 245 13.99 -21.50 7.58
C ILE A 245 13.73 -22.82 6.87
N ILE A 246 13.82 -23.91 7.62
CA ILE A 246 13.72 -25.26 7.08
C ILE A 246 12.68 -26.09 7.82
N THR A 247 12.16 -27.13 7.15
CA THR A 247 11.36 -28.16 7.81
C THR A 247 12.25 -29.07 8.66
N LYS A 248 11.63 -29.90 9.48
CA LYS A 248 12.35 -30.98 10.23
C LYS A 248 13.06 -31.96 9.30
N SER A 249 12.60 -32.10 8.05
CA SER A 249 13.24 -32.92 7.00
C SER A 249 14.34 -32.18 6.22
N GLY A 250 14.64 -30.92 6.56
CA GLY A 250 15.71 -30.13 5.93
C GLY A 250 15.31 -29.45 4.61
N LEU A 251 14.00 -29.38 4.29
CA LEU A 251 13.51 -28.68 3.11
C LEU A 251 13.45 -27.17 3.38
N LEU A 252 13.86 -26.35 2.42
CA LEU A 252 13.81 -24.91 2.53
C LEU A 252 12.36 -24.38 2.43
N VAL A 253 11.93 -23.62 3.43
CA VAL A 253 10.57 -23.03 3.52
C VAL A 253 10.61 -21.52 3.31
N ALA A 254 11.63 -20.85 3.85
CA ALA A 254 11.77 -19.40 3.73
C ALA A 254 13.22 -18.98 3.98
N LEU A 255 13.50 -17.72 3.69
CA LEU A 255 14.75 -17.06 4.05
C LEU A 255 14.43 -15.78 4.82
N VAL A 256 15.10 -15.55 5.95
CA VAL A 256 15.04 -14.27 6.66
C VAL A 256 16.35 -13.54 6.43
N ALA A 257 16.27 -12.29 5.99
CA ALA A 257 17.46 -11.44 5.86
C ALA A 257 17.36 -10.24 6.83
N ARG A 258 18.49 -9.85 7.40
CA ARG A 258 18.57 -8.71 8.32
C ARG A 258 18.04 -7.42 7.71
N THR A 259 18.20 -7.24 6.40
CA THR A 259 17.67 -6.09 5.66
C THR A 259 16.14 -6.05 5.65
N ASP A 260 15.50 -7.21 5.63
CA ASP A 260 14.03 -7.31 5.56
C ASP A 260 13.38 -7.12 6.94
N ILE A 261 14.12 -7.43 8.01
CA ILE A 261 13.69 -7.09 9.38
C ILE A 261 13.66 -5.58 9.59
N LYS A 262 14.63 -4.84 9.02
CA LYS A 262 14.62 -3.36 9.06
C LYS A 262 13.34 -2.78 8.43
N LYS A 263 12.80 -3.39 7.39
CA LYS A 263 11.54 -2.96 6.76
C LYS A 263 10.36 -2.90 7.74
N ASN A 264 10.33 -3.73 8.77
CA ASN A 264 9.31 -3.62 9.82
C ASN A 264 9.48 -2.36 10.70
N VAL A 265 10.71 -1.88 10.85
CA VAL A 265 11.03 -0.63 11.53
C VAL A 265 10.73 0.56 10.58
N ASP A 266 10.99 0.37 9.29
CA ASP A 266 10.79 1.39 8.26
C ASP A 266 9.28 1.66 7.99
N PHE A 267 8.39 0.67 8.24
CA PHE A 267 6.95 0.78 8.01
C PHE A 267 6.12 0.59 9.30
N PRO A 268 6.20 1.51 10.28
CA PRO A 268 5.48 1.41 11.55
C PRO A 268 3.95 1.56 11.37
N ASN A 269 3.54 2.20 10.29
CA ASN A 269 2.15 2.47 9.96
C ASN A 269 1.48 1.38 9.12
N ALA A 270 2.18 0.30 8.77
CA ALA A 270 1.64 -0.73 7.90
C ALA A 270 0.26 -1.25 8.36
N THR A 271 -0.67 -1.33 7.42
CA THR A 271 -2.02 -1.86 7.64
C THR A 271 -1.97 -3.38 7.66
N LYS A 272 -2.05 -3.95 8.85
CA LYS A 272 -1.90 -5.39 9.12
C LYS A 272 -3.08 -5.94 9.88
N HIS A 273 -3.38 -7.21 9.63
CA HIS A 273 -4.35 -7.94 10.42
C HIS A 273 -3.90 -8.02 11.88
N PRO A 274 -4.79 -7.78 12.86
CA PRO A 274 -4.41 -7.65 14.28
C PRO A 274 -3.79 -8.93 14.86
N VAL A 275 -4.19 -10.10 14.39
CA VAL A 275 -3.76 -11.40 14.93
C VAL A 275 -2.56 -11.95 14.16
N ASN A 276 -2.73 -12.27 12.87
CA ASN A 276 -1.71 -12.98 12.09
C ASN A 276 -0.65 -12.04 11.45
N LYS A 277 -0.82 -10.71 11.63
CA LYS A 277 0.12 -9.68 11.14
C LYS A 277 0.33 -9.64 9.62
N GLU A 278 -0.50 -10.32 8.86
CA GLU A 278 -0.51 -10.25 7.39
C GLU A 278 -0.97 -8.86 6.92
N LEU A 279 -0.45 -8.41 5.77
CA LEU A 279 -0.93 -7.18 5.15
C LEU A 279 -2.40 -7.32 4.75
N LEU A 280 -3.17 -6.26 4.92
CA LEU A 280 -4.55 -6.22 4.46
C LEU A 280 -4.61 -5.85 2.98
N VAL A 281 -5.51 -6.51 2.26
CA VAL A 281 -5.74 -6.31 0.84
C VAL A 281 -7.23 -6.41 0.52
N ALA A 282 -7.70 -5.54 -0.35
CA ALA A 282 -9.02 -5.62 -0.94
C ALA A 282 -8.93 -6.06 -2.40
N ALA A 283 -10.02 -6.58 -2.94
CA ALA A 283 -10.13 -6.91 -4.35
C ALA A 283 -11.50 -6.49 -4.90
N ALA A 284 -11.51 -6.02 -6.13
CA ALA A 284 -12.72 -5.64 -6.81
C ALA A 284 -13.42 -6.85 -7.44
N ILE A 285 -14.72 -6.76 -7.54
CA ILE A 285 -15.60 -7.66 -8.29
C ILE A 285 -16.60 -6.85 -9.11
N GLY A 286 -17.10 -7.42 -10.20
CA GLY A 286 -18.20 -6.85 -10.94
C GLY A 286 -19.56 -7.31 -10.40
N THR A 287 -20.60 -7.12 -11.22
CA THR A 287 -21.98 -7.48 -10.91
C THR A 287 -22.49 -8.65 -11.76
N ARG A 288 -21.61 -9.34 -12.47
CA ARG A 288 -21.99 -10.48 -13.33
C ARG A 288 -22.08 -11.76 -12.50
N PRO A 289 -22.95 -12.72 -12.87
CA PRO A 289 -23.09 -13.99 -12.14
C PRO A 289 -21.76 -14.74 -11.94
N ALA A 290 -20.83 -14.65 -12.90
CA ALA A 290 -19.50 -15.27 -12.80
C ALA A 290 -18.65 -14.68 -11.66
N ASP A 291 -18.92 -13.45 -11.22
CA ASP A 291 -18.17 -12.82 -10.12
C ASP A 291 -18.50 -13.46 -8.76
N ARG A 292 -19.56 -14.25 -8.64
CA ARG A 292 -19.82 -15.07 -7.45
C ARG A 292 -18.73 -16.14 -7.25
N GLU A 293 -18.29 -16.77 -8.34
CA GLU A 293 -17.15 -17.71 -8.27
C GLU A 293 -15.84 -16.97 -8.00
N ARG A 294 -15.69 -15.77 -8.53
CA ARG A 294 -14.56 -14.88 -8.23
C ARG A 294 -14.46 -14.61 -6.73
N VAL A 295 -15.57 -14.24 -6.08
CA VAL A 295 -15.59 -14.02 -4.63
C VAL A 295 -15.10 -15.26 -3.87
N LYS A 296 -15.55 -16.44 -4.24
CA LYS A 296 -15.12 -17.68 -3.58
C LYS A 296 -13.59 -17.89 -3.69
N ALA A 297 -13.05 -17.68 -4.90
CA ALA A 297 -11.61 -17.78 -5.12
C ALA A 297 -10.81 -16.72 -4.33
N LEU A 298 -11.29 -15.48 -4.28
CA LEU A 298 -10.68 -14.40 -3.51
C LEU A 298 -10.71 -14.67 -2.00
N VAL A 299 -11.83 -15.19 -1.48
CA VAL A 299 -11.95 -15.58 -0.07
C VAL A 299 -10.99 -16.72 0.26
N ALA A 300 -10.88 -17.73 -0.62
CA ALA A 300 -9.91 -18.82 -0.45
C ALA A 300 -8.47 -18.33 -0.48
N ALA A 301 -8.17 -17.24 -1.23
CA ALA A 301 -6.86 -16.57 -1.26
C ALA A 301 -6.60 -15.67 -0.04
N GLY A 302 -7.63 -15.42 0.82
CA GLY A 302 -7.51 -14.65 2.05
C GLY A 302 -7.77 -13.15 1.90
N VAL A 303 -8.59 -12.71 0.94
CA VAL A 303 -8.96 -11.30 0.78
C VAL A 303 -9.65 -10.77 2.05
N ASP A 304 -9.32 -9.54 2.47
CA ASP A 304 -9.86 -8.94 3.69
C ASP A 304 -11.14 -8.12 3.43
N ALA A 305 -11.29 -7.60 2.23
CA ALA A 305 -12.48 -6.86 1.80
C ALA A 305 -12.73 -7.04 0.29
N VAL A 306 -13.99 -6.99 -0.08
CA VAL A 306 -14.42 -7.00 -1.48
C VAL A 306 -15.08 -5.67 -1.79
N VAL A 307 -14.77 -5.11 -2.95
CA VAL A 307 -15.35 -3.87 -3.47
C VAL A 307 -16.15 -4.22 -4.73
N ILE A 308 -17.44 -3.93 -4.74
CA ILE A 308 -18.23 -4.05 -5.97
C ILE A 308 -17.95 -2.81 -6.82
N ASP A 309 -17.24 -3.02 -7.93
CA ASP A 309 -16.84 -1.98 -8.86
C ASP A 309 -17.71 -2.04 -10.11
N SER A 310 -18.58 -1.04 -10.26
CA SER A 310 -19.49 -0.92 -11.39
C SER A 310 -19.68 0.54 -11.78
N SER A 311 -20.05 0.79 -13.04
CA SER A 311 -20.25 2.14 -13.58
C SER A 311 -21.38 2.90 -12.88
N GLN A 312 -22.34 2.19 -12.31
CA GLN A 312 -23.47 2.76 -11.58
C GLN A 312 -23.66 2.02 -10.26
N GLY A 313 -23.43 2.70 -9.16
CA GLY A 313 -23.86 2.25 -7.83
C GLY A 313 -25.38 2.24 -7.72
N ASP A 314 -25.92 1.56 -6.72
CA ASP A 314 -27.36 1.48 -6.46
C ASP A 314 -28.17 0.92 -7.64
N SER A 315 -27.61 0.00 -8.41
CA SER A 315 -28.29 -0.75 -9.44
C SER A 315 -28.86 -2.05 -8.88
N VAL A 316 -29.94 -2.57 -9.48
CA VAL A 316 -30.50 -3.87 -9.13
C VAL A 316 -29.44 -4.99 -9.20
N PHE A 317 -28.56 -4.94 -10.19
CA PHE A 317 -27.47 -5.92 -10.36
C PHE A 317 -26.46 -5.88 -9.21
N GLN A 318 -26.20 -4.70 -8.65
CA GLN A 318 -25.31 -4.54 -7.52
C GLN A 318 -25.95 -5.03 -6.22
N HIS A 319 -27.25 -4.80 -6.05
CA HIS A 319 -28.00 -5.31 -4.90
C HIS A 319 -28.16 -6.83 -4.89
N GLU A 320 -28.29 -7.45 -6.07
CA GLU A 320 -28.41 -8.90 -6.23
C GLU A 320 -27.07 -9.66 -6.08
N MET A 321 -25.92 -8.97 -6.26
CA MET A 321 -24.58 -9.50 -6.07
C MET A 321 -24.23 -9.61 -4.60
#